data_a311412fbec3447e4d8ac4ebd843cd51
#
_entry.id   a311412fbec3447e4d8ac4ebd843cd51
#
_cell.length_a   1.000
_cell.length_b   1.000
_cell.length_c   1.000
_cell.angle_alpha   90.00
_cell.angle_beta   90.00
_cell.angle_gamma   90.00
#
_symmetry.space_group_name_H-M   'P 1'
#
loop_
_entity.id
_entity.type
_entity.pdbx_description
1 polymer ?
#
loop_
_entity_poly.entity_id
_entity_poly.type
_entity_poly.pdbx_seq_one_letter_code
_entity_poly.pdbx_strand_id
1 'polypeptide(L)'
;MRAFINKLFLIALSGLMLLINSPALADSNSKSPEIIKTSTNIIKQHQKISRESAVKVIGLEGGHGSGAYVKLNGQYFVITAKHVVGRDWLFLIEGSNKEESVVGQVIYRSPTKDIALLRVPRLKNRKPAKLQETEQKDMAIGEELVYSGYPSSYELLTSSGIVSGYENWGESVLVQGWAWPGSSGSAVFDENGNVVGLVIAIGLEKFRGSAQLIETLVYVVTIDKEEMKAIKKISK
;
A
#
# COMPACT_ATOMS: atom_id res chain seq x y z
N MET A 1 -28.93 -29.65 27.46
CA MET A 1 -30.12 -30.28 26.83
C MET A 1 -30.64 -29.32 25.75
N ARG A 2 -30.84 -29.82 24.55
CA ARG A 2 -31.34 -29.21 23.29
C ARG A 2 -30.34 -28.48 22.44
N ALA A 3 -29.83 -29.24 21.48
CA ALA A 3 -29.16 -28.80 20.25
C ALA A 3 -30.14 -28.04 19.36
N PHE A 4 -29.65 -26.96 18.70
CA PHE A 4 -30.31 -26.40 17.54
C PHE A 4 -29.36 -26.54 16.34
N ILE A 5 -29.74 -27.46 15.47
CA ILE A 5 -29.18 -27.70 14.17
C ILE A 5 -29.75 -26.62 13.24
N ASN A 6 -28.92 -25.73 12.71
CA ASN A 6 -29.31 -24.84 11.64
C ASN A 6 -28.89 -25.44 10.28
N LYS A 7 -29.93 -25.77 9.51
CA LYS A 7 -29.85 -26.30 8.14
C LYS A 7 -29.30 -25.27 7.18
N LEU A 8 -28.25 -25.70 6.49
CA LEU A 8 -27.72 -25.03 5.31
C LEU A 8 -28.74 -25.18 4.18
N PHE A 9 -29.27 -24.05 3.66
CA PHE A 9 -30.07 -24.03 2.43
C PHE A 9 -29.15 -23.84 1.24
N LEU A 10 -28.92 -24.93 0.53
CA LEU A 10 -28.27 -24.90 -0.79
C LEU A 10 -29.35 -24.57 -1.84
N ILE A 11 -29.33 -23.39 -2.43
CA ILE A 11 -30.15 -23.07 -3.59
C ILE A 11 -29.35 -23.39 -4.84
N ALA A 12 -29.69 -24.51 -5.46
CA ALA A 12 -29.21 -24.85 -6.79
C ALA A 12 -30.07 -24.10 -7.83
N LEU A 13 -29.45 -23.16 -8.54
CA LEU A 13 -30.08 -22.49 -9.69
C LEU A 13 -29.82 -23.33 -10.93
N SER A 14 -30.79 -24.13 -11.34
CA SER A 14 -30.80 -24.82 -12.62
C SER A 14 -31.17 -23.82 -13.72
N GLY A 15 -30.16 -23.38 -14.51
CA GLY A 15 -30.36 -22.53 -15.67
C GLY A 15 -30.97 -23.29 -16.81
N LEU A 16 -32.16 -22.88 -17.23
CA LEU A 16 -32.82 -23.33 -18.46
C LEU A 16 -32.16 -22.64 -19.66
N MET A 17 -31.44 -23.40 -20.49
CA MET A 17 -30.83 -22.94 -21.72
C MET A 17 -31.88 -22.92 -22.82
N LEU A 18 -32.41 -21.75 -23.20
CA LEU A 18 -33.22 -21.57 -24.38
C LEU A 18 -32.29 -21.36 -25.59
N LEU A 19 -32.19 -22.37 -26.44
CA LEU A 19 -31.57 -22.29 -27.74
C LEU A 19 -32.48 -21.51 -28.69
N ILE A 20 -32.15 -20.26 -28.98
CA ILE A 20 -32.78 -19.51 -30.09
C ILE A 20 -31.90 -19.69 -31.31
N ASN A 21 -32.35 -20.53 -32.22
CA ASN A 21 -31.79 -20.62 -33.59
C ASN A 21 -32.25 -19.41 -34.41
N SER A 22 -31.35 -18.46 -34.66
CA SER A 22 -31.55 -17.45 -35.70
C SER A 22 -30.62 -17.75 -36.86
N PRO A 23 -31.10 -17.73 -38.10
CA PRO A 23 -30.23 -17.97 -39.26
C PRO A 23 -29.31 -16.78 -39.47
N ALA A 24 -28.02 -17.07 -39.49
CA ALA A 24 -26.99 -16.09 -39.82
C ALA A 24 -27.07 -15.70 -41.28
N LEU A 25 -27.40 -14.44 -41.57
CA LEU A 25 -27.08 -13.79 -42.84
C LEU A 25 -25.58 -13.52 -42.83
N ALA A 26 -24.85 -14.28 -43.64
CA ALA A 26 -23.43 -14.05 -43.87
C ALA A 26 -23.27 -12.80 -44.76
N ASP A 27 -22.91 -11.69 -44.14
CA ASP A 27 -22.39 -10.51 -44.82
C ASP A 27 -20.85 -10.60 -44.88
N SER A 28 -20.36 -10.94 -46.07
CA SER A 28 -18.96 -11.26 -46.36
C SER A 28 -18.11 -10.01 -46.65
N ASN A 29 -18.22 -8.95 -45.85
CA ASN A 29 -17.34 -7.79 -46.04
C ASN A 29 -17.12 -6.95 -44.75
N SER A 30 -17.09 -7.57 -43.59
CA SER A 30 -16.59 -6.90 -42.41
C SER A 30 -15.09 -7.16 -42.26
N LYS A 31 -14.26 -6.17 -42.65
CA LYS A 31 -12.89 -6.10 -42.13
C LYS A 31 -12.99 -6.20 -40.62
N SER A 32 -12.45 -7.27 -40.06
CA SER A 32 -12.31 -7.40 -38.62
C SER A 32 -11.74 -6.08 -38.08
N PRO A 33 -12.34 -5.49 -37.04
CA PRO A 33 -11.75 -4.31 -36.43
C PRO A 33 -10.34 -4.69 -36.03
N GLU A 34 -9.37 -3.97 -36.56
CA GLU A 34 -7.98 -4.08 -36.18
C GLU A 34 -7.96 -3.81 -34.68
N ILE A 35 -7.76 -4.87 -33.88
CA ILE A 35 -7.61 -4.75 -32.45
C ILE A 35 -6.39 -3.86 -32.29
N ILE A 36 -6.63 -2.59 -31.97
CA ILE A 36 -5.60 -1.64 -31.62
C ILE A 36 -4.86 -2.24 -30.45
N LYS A 37 -3.76 -2.93 -30.71
CA LYS A 37 -2.76 -3.35 -29.73
C LYS A 37 -2.03 -2.11 -29.25
N THR A 38 -2.73 -1.20 -28.61
CA THR A 38 -2.14 -0.01 -28.00
C THR A 38 -2.62 0.10 -26.55
N SER A 39 -2.31 -0.90 -25.76
CA SER A 39 -2.04 -0.66 -24.37
C SER A 39 -0.60 -1.09 -24.09
N THR A 40 0.36 -0.34 -24.57
CA THR A 40 1.57 -0.19 -23.80
C THR A 40 1.09 0.33 -22.46
N ASN A 41 1.07 -0.53 -21.44
CA ASN A 41 0.83 -0.13 -20.06
C ASN A 41 1.93 0.85 -19.69
N ILE A 42 1.72 2.13 -20.00
CA ILE A 42 2.60 3.22 -19.60
C ILE A 42 2.37 3.40 -18.11
N ILE A 43 3.12 2.63 -17.32
CA ILE A 43 3.18 2.87 -15.87
C ILE A 43 3.74 4.28 -15.69
N LYS A 44 2.96 5.17 -15.07
CA LYS A 44 3.43 6.52 -14.74
C LYS A 44 4.74 6.42 -13.94
N GLN A 45 5.64 7.39 -14.10
CA GLN A 45 6.98 7.34 -13.50
C GLN A 45 6.95 7.17 -11.98
N HIS A 46 6.08 7.89 -11.28
CA HIS A 46 5.93 7.78 -9.83
C HIS A 46 5.38 6.42 -9.37
N GLN A 47 4.49 5.79 -10.15
CA GLN A 47 4.04 4.41 -9.90
C GLN A 47 5.19 3.42 -10.01
N LYS A 48 6.07 3.60 -11.01
CA LYS A 48 7.26 2.77 -11.18
C LYS A 48 8.21 2.93 -9.99
N ILE A 49 8.48 4.17 -9.56
CA ILE A 49 9.35 4.46 -8.40
C ILE A 49 8.77 3.82 -7.14
N SER A 50 7.46 3.97 -6.92
CA SER A 50 6.76 3.36 -5.79
C SER A 50 6.95 1.84 -5.76
N ARG A 51 6.75 1.16 -6.88
CA ARG A 51 6.93 -0.30 -6.99
C ARG A 51 8.38 -0.75 -6.82
N GLU A 52 9.33 -0.01 -7.39
CA GLU A 52 10.76 -0.34 -7.34
C GLU A 52 11.36 -0.16 -5.94
N SER A 53 10.76 0.65 -5.09
CA SER A 53 11.20 0.89 -3.72
C SER A 53 10.45 0.09 -2.66
N ALA A 54 9.26 -0.43 -2.98
CA ALA A 54 8.43 -1.15 -2.02
C ALA A 54 9.09 -2.43 -1.51
N VAL A 55 9.00 -2.68 -0.20
CA VAL A 55 9.48 -3.90 0.46
C VAL A 55 8.42 -4.43 1.41
N LYS A 56 8.46 -5.75 1.66
CA LYS A 56 7.66 -6.40 2.70
C LYS A 56 8.47 -6.42 3.99
N VAL A 57 7.84 -6.02 5.09
CA VAL A 57 8.45 -5.99 6.44
C VAL A 57 7.79 -7.08 7.26
N ILE A 58 8.54 -8.13 7.61
CA ILE A 58 7.99 -9.35 8.21
C ILE A 58 8.55 -9.49 9.63
N GLY A 59 7.66 -9.62 10.60
CA GLY A 59 7.99 -9.92 11.99
C GLY A 59 8.45 -11.36 12.17
N LEU A 60 9.36 -11.61 13.10
CA LEU A 60 9.90 -12.96 13.38
C LEU A 60 8.85 -13.92 13.95
N GLU A 61 7.83 -13.39 14.63
CA GLU A 61 6.72 -14.17 15.19
C GLU A 61 5.55 -14.34 14.20
N GLY A 62 5.71 -13.88 12.98
CA GLY A 62 4.67 -13.83 11.95
C GLY A 62 4.05 -12.44 11.84
N GLY A 63 3.12 -12.30 10.89
CA GLY A 63 2.58 -11.01 10.52
C GLY A 63 3.53 -10.20 9.63
N HIS A 64 2.99 -9.24 8.93
CA HIS A 64 3.78 -8.37 8.07
C HIS A 64 3.09 -7.02 7.86
N GLY A 65 3.89 -6.06 7.42
CA GLY A 65 3.48 -4.81 6.82
C GLY A 65 4.29 -4.52 5.57
N SER A 66 4.20 -3.33 5.11
CA SER A 66 4.93 -2.79 3.96
C SER A 66 5.94 -1.74 4.40
N GLY A 67 6.85 -1.39 3.51
CA GLY A 67 7.80 -0.31 3.70
C GLY A 67 8.36 0.17 2.37
N ALA A 68 9.18 1.20 2.42
CA ALA A 68 9.95 1.65 1.27
C ALA A 68 11.44 1.67 1.55
N TYR A 69 12.20 1.18 0.59
CA TYR A 69 13.64 1.24 0.57
C TYR A 69 14.11 2.65 0.23
N VAL A 70 14.96 3.22 1.08
CA VAL A 70 15.43 4.60 0.96
C VAL A 70 16.94 4.68 1.19
N LYS A 71 17.58 5.74 0.67
CA LYS A 71 19.01 5.98 0.88
C LYS A 71 19.20 7.34 1.53
N LEU A 72 19.87 7.37 2.67
CA LEU A 72 20.17 8.57 3.44
C LEU A 72 21.66 8.56 3.81
N ASN A 73 22.33 9.68 3.64
CA ASN A 73 23.76 9.83 4.00
C ASN A 73 24.66 8.68 3.52
N GLY A 74 24.37 8.11 2.34
CA GLY A 74 25.13 7.00 1.76
C GLY A 74 24.75 5.61 2.27
N GLN A 75 23.96 5.50 3.33
CA GLN A 75 23.48 4.26 3.93
C GLN A 75 22.06 3.92 3.47
N TYR A 76 21.66 2.67 3.68
CA TYR A 76 20.38 2.14 3.22
C TYR A 76 19.45 1.83 4.38
N PHE A 77 18.18 2.16 4.20
CA PHE A 77 17.15 2.00 5.22
C PHE A 77 15.83 1.55 4.60
N VAL A 78 14.95 1.10 5.47
CA VAL A 78 13.53 0.92 5.17
C VAL A 78 12.74 1.83 6.10
N ILE A 79 11.89 2.68 5.52
CA ILE A 79 10.90 3.44 6.27
C ILE A 79 9.57 2.67 6.27
N THR A 80 8.91 2.60 7.42
CA THR A 80 7.63 1.87 7.61
C THR A 80 6.82 2.50 8.74
N ALA A 81 5.60 2.02 8.96
CA ALA A 81 4.79 2.44 10.10
C ALA A 81 5.36 1.87 11.42
N LYS A 82 5.32 2.66 12.49
CA LYS A 82 5.84 2.27 13.81
C LYS A 82 5.10 1.06 14.39
N HIS A 83 3.77 0.99 14.18
CA HIS A 83 2.99 -0.15 14.67
C HIS A 83 3.35 -1.47 13.97
N VAL A 84 3.87 -1.43 12.73
CA VAL A 84 4.37 -2.62 12.02
C VAL A 84 5.56 -3.26 12.75
N VAL A 85 6.43 -2.42 13.30
CA VAL A 85 7.61 -2.90 14.04
C VAL A 85 7.36 -3.05 15.54
N GLY A 86 6.26 -2.53 16.07
CA GLY A 86 5.91 -2.68 17.47
C GLY A 86 7.08 -2.43 18.41
N ARG A 87 7.40 -3.43 19.24
CA ARG A 87 8.56 -3.41 20.17
C ARG A 87 9.77 -4.20 19.67
N ASP A 88 9.63 -4.95 18.60
CA ASP A 88 10.68 -5.83 18.09
C ASP A 88 11.81 -5.06 17.40
N TRP A 89 13.01 -5.61 17.45
CA TRP A 89 14.21 -4.93 16.95
C TRP A 89 14.67 -5.43 15.59
N LEU A 90 14.30 -6.64 15.20
CA LEU A 90 14.76 -7.28 13.99
C LEU A 90 13.58 -7.75 13.14
N PHE A 91 13.67 -7.53 11.85
CA PHE A 91 12.65 -7.89 10.86
C PHE A 91 13.31 -8.51 9.64
N LEU A 92 12.59 -9.42 9.00
CA LEU A 92 12.96 -9.86 7.67
C LEU A 92 12.40 -8.88 6.65
N ILE A 93 13.25 -8.38 5.78
CA ILE A 93 12.90 -7.46 4.70
C ILE A 93 12.99 -8.20 3.39
N GLU A 94 11.85 -8.37 2.73
CA GLU A 94 11.79 -9.00 1.40
C GLU A 94 11.67 -7.95 0.30
N GLY A 95 12.46 -8.15 -0.74
CA GLY A 95 12.42 -7.35 -1.97
C GLY A 95 11.33 -7.82 -2.95
N SER A 96 11.61 -7.74 -4.28
CA SER A 96 10.65 -8.12 -5.31
C SER A 96 10.47 -9.62 -5.49
N ASN A 97 11.43 -10.39 -5.07
CA ASN A 97 11.39 -11.85 -5.05
C ASN A 97 11.79 -12.34 -3.66
N LYS A 98 11.23 -13.46 -3.26
CA LYS A 98 11.51 -14.08 -1.95
C LYS A 98 12.96 -14.53 -1.78
N GLU A 99 13.71 -14.58 -2.88
CA GLU A 99 15.13 -15.00 -2.87
C GLU A 99 16.05 -13.90 -2.29
N GLU A 100 15.60 -12.63 -2.28
CA GLU A 100 16.36 -11.55 -1.66
C GLU A 100 15.67 -11.11 -0.36
N SER A 101 15.97 -11.81 0.70
CA SER A 101 15.56 -11.45 2.05
C SER A 101 16.77 -11.04 2.88
N VAL A 102 16.67 -9.93 3.58
CA VAL A 102 17.73 -9.40 4.46
C VAL A 102 17.17 -9.08 5.84
N VAL A 103 18.02 -9.07 6.85
CA VAL A 103 17.64 -8.63 8.20
C VAL A 103 17.70 -7.10 8.25
N GLY A 104 16.60 -6.49 8.67
CA GLY A 104 16.50 -5.08 9.01
C GLY A 104 16.52 -4.87 10.52
N GLN A 105 17.33 -3.94 10.99
CA GLN A 105 17.40 -3.55 12.40
C GLN A 105 16.67 -2.22 12.62
N VAL A 106 15.71 -2.18 13.51
CA VAL A 106 15.02 -0.94 13.89
C VAL A 106 15.98 -0.03 14.61
N ILE A 107 16.23 1.16 14.06
CA ILE A 107 17.12 2.18 14.62
C ILE A 107 16.37 3.42 15.10
N TYR A 108 15.11 3.58 14.66
CA TYR A 108 14.29 4.71 15.04
C TYR A 108 12.81 4.34 15.12
N ARG A 109 12.14 4.86 16.12
CA ARG A 109 10.69 4.91 16.25
C ARG A 109 10.33 6.35 16.64
N SER A 110 9.48 6.98 15.84
CA SER A 110 9.03 8.34 16.14
C SER A 110 8.30 8.38 17.48
N PRO A 111 8.61 9.36 18.33
CA PRO A 111 7.88 9.56 19.59
C PRO A 111 6.45 10.07 19.37
N THR A 112 6.20 10.79 18.28
CA THR A 112 4.95 11.52 18.03
C THR A 112 4.13 10.93 16.90
N LYS A 113 4.78 10.35 15.88
CA LYS A 113 4.11 9.82 14.67
C LYS A 113 4.21 8.31 14.57
N ASP A 114 3.40 7.73 13.72
CA ASP A 114 3.44 6.30 13.41
C ASP A 114 4.46 6.00 12.31
N ILE A 115 5.73 6.35 12.57
CA ILE A 115 6.87 6.20 11.65
C ILE A 115 8.00 5.45 12.35
N ALA A 116 8.64 4.52 11.63
CA ALA A 116 9.87 3.84 12.06
C ALA A 116 10.87 3.72 10.91
N LEU A 117 12.15 3.62 11.27
CA LEU A 117 13.25 3.43 10.33
C LEU A 117 14.06 2.20 10.72
N LEU A 118 14.32 1.34 9.75
CA LEU A 118 15.17 0.16 9.90
C LEU A 118 16.44 0.35 9.07
N ARG A 119 17.59 0.04 9.64
CA ARG A 119 18.85 -0.08 8.88
C ARG A 119 18.86 -1.42 8.18
N VAL A 120 19.23 -1.41 6.89
CA VAL A 120 19.31 -2.63 6.07
C VAL A 120 20.59 -2.63 5.24
N PRO A 121 21.13 -3.77 4.84
CA PRO A 121 22.16 -3.83 3.82
C PRO A 121 21.59 -3.36 2.47
N ARG A 122 22.50 -3.17 1.48
CA ARG A 122 22.07 -2.83 0.13
C ARG A 122 21.25 -3.96 -0.49
N LEU A 123 20.02 -3.63 -0.89
CA LEU A 123 19.17 -4.53 -1.69
C LEU A 123 19.55 -4.40 -3.17
N LYS A 124 19.74 -5.54 -3.85
CA LYS A 124 20.14 -5.58 -5.26
C LYS A 124 18.95 -5.32 -6.19
N ASN A 125 17.77 -5.82 -5.80
CA ASN A 125 16.56 -5.81 -6.61
C ASN A 125 15.60 -4.67 -6.25
N ARG A 126 16.09 -3.67 -5.49
CA ARG A 126 15.32 -2.49 -5.10
C ARG A 126 16.07 -1.21 -5.43
N LYS A 127 15.30 -0.18 -5.80
CA LYS A 127 15.82 1.17 -6.00
C LYS A 127 15.35 2.05 -4.85
N PRO A 128 16.27 2.78 -4.21
CA PRO A 128 15.90 3.63 -3.09
C PRO A 128 15.08 4.83 -3.58
N ALA A 129 13.95 5.08 -2.90
CA ALA A 129 13.15 6.27 -3.09
C ALA A 129 13.74 7.45 -2.31
N LYS A 130 13.32 8.66 -2.69
CA LYS A 130 13.71 9.91 -2.05
C LYS A 130 12.63 10.34 -1.06
N LEU A 131 12.99 10.60 0.19
CA LEU A 131 12.10 11.21 1.16
C LEU A 131 11.97 12.71 0.89
N GLN A 132 10.76 13.24 1.01
CA GLN A 132 10.45 14.65 0.93
C GLN A 132 9.83 15.09 2.26
N GLU A 133 10.32 16.23 2.79
CA GLU A 133 9.69 16.92 3.89
C GLU A 133 8.34 17.47 3.41
N THR A 134 7.27 17.09 4.11
CA THR A 134 5.90 17.40 3.71
C THR A 134 5.03 17.60 4.95
N GLU A 135 4.48 18.78 5.11
CA GLU A 135 3.49 19.06 6.12
C GLU A 135 2.11 18.59 5.66
N GLN A 136 1.22 18.26 6.59
CA GLN A 136 -0.17 17.87 6.26
C GLN A 136 -0.86 18.90 5.35
N LYS A 137 -0.68 20.18 5.65
CA LYS A 137 -1.28 21.29 4.91
C LYS A 137 -0.75 21.48 3.49
N ASP A 138 0.41 20.88 3.17
CA ASP A 138 1.04 21.01 1.85
C ASP A 138 0.45 20.02 0.84
N MET A 139 -0.30 19.03 1.30
CA MET A 139 -0.99 18.05 0.46
C MET A 139 -2.37 18.59 0.09
N ALA A 140 -2.56 19.05 -1.14
CA ALA A 140 -3.80 19.69 -1.56
C ALA A 140 -4.97 18.69 -1.71
N ILE A 141 -6.18 19.10 -1.27
CA ILE A 141 -7.39 18.31 -1.54
C ILE A 141 -7.57 18.18 -3.06
N GLY A 142 -7.78 16.95 -3.52
CA GLY A 142 -7.85 16.60 -4.95
C GLY A 142 -6.52 16.12 -5.53
N GLU A 143 -5.41 16.19 -4.80
CA GLU A 143 -4.11 15.69 -5.24
C GLU A 143 -4.12 14.17 -5.37
N GLU A 144 -3.61 13.65 -6.49
CA GLU A 144 -3.43 12.21 -6.72
C GLU A 144 -2.14 11.72 -6.05
N LEU A 145 -2.26 10.68 -5.25
CA LEU A 145 -1.17 10.02 -4.57
C LEU A 145 -1.10 8.55 -4.99
N VAL A 146 0.10 7.98 -4.94
CA VAL A 146 0.35 6.57 -5.26
C VAL A 146 1.09 5.89 -4.14
N TYR A 147 0.74 4.64 -3.85
CA TYR A 147 1.45 3.79 -2.91
C TYR A 147 1.50 2.35 -3.38
N SER A 148 2.58 1.66 -3.03
CA SER A 148 2.77 0.24 -3.34
C SER A 148 3.12 -0.53 -2.07
N GLY A 149 2.53 -1.70 -1.92
CA GLY A 149 2.76 -2.53 -0.73
C GLY A 149 2.23 -3.95 -0.90
N TYR A 150 2.19 -4.67 0.22
CA TYR A 150 1.88 -6.09 0.29
C TYR A 150 0.64 -6.33 1.17
N PRO A 151 -0.56 -5.97 0.69
CA PRO A 151 -1.78 -6.16 1.45
C PRO A 151 -2.12 -7.65 1.58
N SER A 152 -2.54 -8.06 2.78
CA SER A 152 -3.01 -9.43 3.05
C SER A 152 -2.00 -10.50 2.61
N SER A 153 -2.45 -11.50 1.88
CA SER A 153 -1.60 -12.55 1.28
C SER A 153 -1.16 -12.25 -0.15
N TYR A 154 -1.52 -11.06 -0.67
CA TYR A 154 -1.17 -10.70 -2.04
C TYR A 154 0.31 -10.33 -2.19
N GLU A 155 0.81 -10.51 -3.40
CA GLU A 155 2.09 -9.95 -3.82
C GLU A 155 1.99 -8.43 -3.96
N LEU A 156 3.05 -7.79 -4.44
CA LEU A 156 3.13 -6.34 -4.57
C LEU A 156 1.97 -5.76 -5.38
N LEU A 157 1.09 -5.02 -4.72
CA LEU A 157 0.02 -4.24 -5.35
C LEU A 157 0.38 -2.75 -5.34
N THR A 158 -0.14 -2.03 -6.34
CA THR A 158 -0.05 -0.57 -6.45
C THR A 158 -1.45 0.00 -6.48
N SER A 159 -1.69 0.96 -5.62
CA SER A 159 -2.93 1.71 -5.54
C SER A 159 -2.67 3.19 -5.75
N SER A 160 -3.66 3.90 -6.22
CA SER A 160 -3.72 5.36 -6.19
C SER A 160 -4.91 5.81 -5.35
N GLY A 161 -4.84 7.02 -4.87
CA GLY A 161 -5.92 7.66 -4.15
C GLY A 161 -5.85 9.17 -4.28
N ILE A 162 -6.89 9.83 -3.81
CA ILE A 162 -7.04 11.28 -3.89
C ILE A 162 -7.13 11.83 -2.48
N VAL A 163 -6.36 12.88 -2.18
CA VAL A 163 -6.48 13.61 -0.91
C VAL A 163 -7.90 14.13 -0.77
N SER A 164 -8.62 13.69 0.25
CA SER A 164 -10.04 13.99 0.47
C SER A 164 -10.25 14.91 1.67
N GLY A 165 -9.28 15.01 2.56
CA GLY A 165 -9.38 15.83 3.77
C GLY A 165 -8.23 15.57 4.74
N TYR A 166 -8.39 16.11 5.93
CA TYR A 166 -7.41 16.03 7.00
C TYR A 166 -8.09 15.64 8.30
N GLU A 167 -7.37 14.92 9.13
CA GLU A 167 -7.80 14.63 10.47
C GLU A 167 -6.87 15.28 11.49
N ASN A 168 -7.48 16.00 12.46
CA ASN A 168 -6.71 16.68 13.51
C ASN A 168 -6.15 15.69 14.55
N TRP A 169 -6.77 14.52 14.70
CA TRP A 169 -6.28 13.45 15.57
C TRP A 169 -5.16 12.68 14.86
N GLY A 170 -3.92 12.91 15.29
CA GLY A 170 -2.75 12.24 14.73
C GLY A 170 -2.16 12.91 13.49
N GLU A 171 -2.64 14.09 13.11
CA GLU A 171 -2.13 14.85 11.95
C GLU A 171 -2.09 14.02 10.66
N SER A 172 -3.16 13.27 10.40
CA SER A 172 -3.25 12.38 9.25
C SER A 172 -3.94 13.06 8.08
N VAL A 173 -3.45 12.79 6.88
CA VAL A 173 -4.12 13.10 5.62
C VAL A 173 -5.07 11.95 5.31
N LEU A 174 -6.33 12.30 4.99
CA LEU A 174 -7.35 11.36 4.56
C LEU A 174 -7.30 11.22 3.04
N VAL A 175 -7.06 10.01 2.58
CA VAL A 175 -6.96 9.67 1.15
C VAL A 175 -8.09 8.73 0.78
N GLN A 176 -8.91 9.13 -0.19
CA GLN A 176 -9.84 8.23 -0.83
C GLN A 176 -9.05 7.32 -1.77
N GLY A 177 -8.84 6.10 -1.35
CA GLY A 177 -8.02 5.12 -2.02
C GLY A 177 -8.44 3.73 -1.58
N TRP A 178 -7.53 2.79 -1.67
CA TRP A 178 -7.82 1.41 -1.30
C TRP A 178 -6.63 0.79 -0.55
N ALA A 179 -6.86 0.34 0.66
CA ALA A 179 -5.85 -0.34 1.45
C ALA A 179 -6.47 -1.46 2.30
N TRP A 180 -5.67 -2.47 2.61
CA TRP A 180 -6.04 -3.59 3.46
C TRP A 180 -4.95 -3.87 4.50
N PRO A 181 -5.24 -4.71 5.51
CA PRO A 181 -4.22 -5.18 6.44
C PRO A 181 -2.97 -5.66 5.70
N GLY A 182 -1.78 -5.23 6.11
CA GLY A 182 -0.53 -5.44 5.40
C GLY A 182 -0.11 -4.26 4.50
N SER A 183 -1.02 -3.34 4.13
CA SER A 183 -0.66 -2.08 3.47
C SER A 183 0.05 -1.09 4.41
N SER A 184 -0.08 -1.26 5.73
CA SER A 184 0.56 -0.43 6.75
C SER A 184 2.06 -0.29 6.49
N GLY A 185 2.56 0.95 6.48
CA GLY A 185 3.96 1.28 6.15
C GLY A 185 4.26 1.44 4.67
N SER A 186 3.30 1.19 3.75
CA SER A 186 3.48 1.54 2.33
C SER A 186 3.80 3.03 2.21
N ALA A 187 4.89 3.35 1.53
CA ALA A 187 5.22 4.75 1.25
C ALA A 187 4.25 5.34 0.22
N VAL A 188 3.83 6.56 0.50
CA VAL A 188 2.95 7.37 -0.34
C VAL A 188 3.79 8.36 -1.12
N PHE A 189 3.56 8.42 -2.43
CA PHE A 189 4.32 9.21 -3.38
C PHE A 189 3.47 10.30 -4.00
N ASP A 190 4.09 11.48 -4.16
CA ASP A 190 3.59 12.55 -4.98
C ASP A 190 3.77 12.26 -6.49
N GLU A 191 3.28 13.14 -7.35
CA GLU A 191 3.44 13.04 -8.80
C GLU A 191 4.90 13.11 -9.27
N ASN A 192 5.80 13.68 -8.46
CA ASN A 192 7.23 13.79 -8.74
C ASN A 192 8.00 12.53 -8.33
N GLY A 193 7.35 11.58 -7.69
CA GLY A 193 7.96 10.33 -7.23
C GLY A 193 8.77 10.47 -5.94
N ASN A 194 8.47 11.47 -5.11
CA ASN A 194 9.03 11.59 -3.77
C ASN A 194 8.09 10.96 -2.74
N VAL A 195 8.67 10.39 -1.69
CA VAL A 195 7.91 9.88 -0.55
C VAL A 195 7.49 11.05 0.34
N VAL A 196 6.20 11.29 0.43
CA VAL A 196 5.58 12.38 1.21
C VAL A 196 4.95 11.90 2.51
N GLY A 197 4.71 10.60 2.65
CA GLY A 197 4.09 10.01 3.85
C GLY A 197 4.05 8.50 3.81
N LEU A 198 3.35 7.92 4.79
CA LEU A 198 3.16 6.48 4.92
C LEU A 198 1.68 6.16 5.17
N VAL A 199 1.18 5.08 4.59
CA VAL A 199 -0.10 4.47 4.95
C VAL A 199 0.01 3.90 6.37
N ILE A 200 -0.89 4.33 7.27
CA ILE A 200 -0.86 3.88 8.67
C ILE A 200 -2.13 3.14 9.10
N ALA A 201 -3.27 3.45 8.49
CA ALA A 201 -4.55 2.85 8.87
C ALA A 201 -5.54 2.91 7.71
N ILE A 202 -6.63 2.19 7.89
CA ILE A 202 -7.86 2.33 7.12
C ILE A 202 -8.99 2.76 8.06
N GLY A 203 -10.02 3.37 7.51
CA GLY A 203 -11.17 3.83 8.28
C GLY A 203 -11.84 2.69 9.04
N LEU A 204 -12.24 2.99 10.27
CA LEU A 204 -13.04 2.09 11.09
C LEU A 204 -14.23 2.86 11.63
N GLU A 205 -15.44 2.41 11.31
CA GLU A 205 -16.65 3.02 11.81
C GLU A 205 -17.48 2.02 12.61
N LYS A 206 -18.20 2.52 13.61
CA LYS A 206 -19.17 1.73 14.37
C LYS A 206 -20.57 1.99 13.84
N PHE A 207 -21.15 1.01 13.20
CA PHE A 207 -22.52 1.07 12.73
C PHE A 207 -23.38 0.05 13.46
N ARG A 208 -24.43 0.52 14.13
CA ARG A 208 -25.39 -0.31 14.90
C ARG A 208 -24.72 -1.30 15.88
N GLY A 209 -23.62 -0.86 16.52
CA GLY A 209 -22.90 -1.69 17.49
C GLY A 209 -21.86 -2.66 16.89
N SER A 210 -21.75 -2.73 15.57
CA SER A 210 -20.72 -3.51 14.88
C SER A 210 -19.65 -2.59 14.31
N ALA A 211 -18.38 -2.99 14.40
CA ALA A 211 -17.28 -2.29 13.75
C ALA A 211 -17.23 -2.68 12.25
N GLN A 212 -17.17 -1.68 11.39
CA GLN A 212 -17.00 -1.85 9.94
C GLN A 212 -15.73 -1.18 9.47
N LEU A 213 -14.94 -1.88 8.64
CA LEU A 213 -13.79 -1.30 7.97
C LEU A 213 -14.27 -0.48 6.77
N ILE A 214 -13.74 0.73 6.66
CA ILE A 214 -13.91 1.59 5.48
C ILE A 214 -12.62 1.51 4.69
N GLU A 215 -12.49 0.47 3.88
CA GLU A 215 -11.27 0.14 3.14
C GLU A 215 -10.90 1.20 2.09
N THR A 216 -11.84 2.07 1.75
CA THR A 216 -11.67 3.18 0.81
C THR A 216 -11.27 4.49 1.47
N LEU A 217 -11.13 4.53 2.79
CA LEU A 217 -10.62 5.68 3.53
C LEU A 217 -9.29 5.32 4.16
N VAL A 218 -8.22 5.83 3.57
CA VAL A 218 -6.83 5.54 3.95
C VAL A 218 -6.26 6.71 4.73
N TYR A 219 -5.64 6.41 5.88
CA TYR A 219 -4.95 7.39 6.71
C TYR A 219 -3.46 7.40 6.36
N VAL A 220 -2.95 8.57 6.07
CA VAL A 220 -1.55 8.81 5.70
C VAL A 220 -0.92 9.76 6.70
N VAL A 221 0.18 9.33 7.34
CA VAL A 221 1.02 10.20 8.15
C VAL A 221 2.11 10.83 7.29
N THR A 222 2.29 12.15 7.39
CA THR A 222 3.30 12.87 6.63
C THR A 222 4.67 12.87 7.30
N ILE A 223 5.73 13.02 6.51
CA ILE A 223 7.12 13.18 6.98
C ILE A 223 7.40 14.68 7.10
N ASP A 224 6.96 15.28 8.21
CA ASP A 224 7.14 16.70 8.45
C ASP A 224 8.61 17.07 8.74
N LYS A 225 8.83 18.35 8.98
CA LYS A 225 10.16 18.92 9.23
C LYS A 225 10.85 18.31 10.45
N GLU A 226 10.13 18.10 11.54
CA GLU A 226 10.70 17.53 12.78
C GLU A 226 11.07 16.07 12.58
N GLU A 227 10.20 15.30 11.91
CA GLU A 227 10.43 13.92 11.58
C GLU A 227 11.61 13.77 10.62
N MET A 228 11.68 14.58 9.56
CA MET A 228 12.79 14.59 8.61
C MET A 228 14.12 14.90 9.28
N LYS A 229 14.13 15.86 10.22
CA LYS A 229 15.32 16.23 10.99
C LYS A 229 15.79 15.07 11.88
N ALA A 230 14.87 14.39 12.56
CA ALA A 230 15.17 13.23 13.39
C ALA A 230 15.75 12.08 12.56
N ILE A 231 15.11 11.73 11.44
CA ILE A 231 15.55 10.70 10.50
C ILE A 231 16.96 11.01 9.98
N LYS A 232 17.22 12.24 9.52
CA LYS A 232 18.55 12.65 9.03
C LYS A 232 19.63 12.62 10.10
N LYS A 233 19.29 12.88 11.37
CA LYS A 233 20.23 12.82 12.51
C LYS A 233 20.65 11.38 12.81
N ILE A 234 19.70 10.44 12.79
CA ILE A 234 19.93 9.03 13.15
C ILE A 234 20.59 8.26 12.01
N SER A 235 20.40 8.70 10.77
CA SER A 235 20.99 8.07 9.57
C SER A 235 22.46 8.45 9.33
N LYS A 236 23.08 9.24 10.21
CA LYS A 236 24.52 9.54 10.18
C LYS A 236 25.31 8.40 10.81
#